data_911bf11dad848617e7386b5c7cca82ae
#
_entry.id   911bf11dad848617e7386b5c7cca82ae
#
_cell.length_a   1.000
_cell.length_b   1.000
_cell.length_c   1.000
_cell.angle_alpha   90.00
_cell.angle_beta   90.00
_cell.angle_gamma   90.00
#
_symmetry.space_group_name_H-M   'P 1'
#
loop_
_entity.id
_entity.type
_entity.pdbx_description
1 polymer ?
#
loop_
_entity_poly.entity_id
_entity_poly.type
_entity_poly.pdbx_seq_one_letter_code
_entity_poly.pdbx_strand_id
1 'polypeptide(L)'
;MDQTAGSEQHYVYVSCCANGTLYVGSTRNVERRMAAHNAGQGGRYTRANRPISLLAAWPFNSQAEALRAERVLKRLPHERKLALVESATLLRGSDV
;
A
#
# COMPACT_ATOMS: atom_id res chain seq x y z
N MET A 1 -8.14 -22.13 11.94
CA MET A 1 -6.92 -21.93 11.99
C MET A 1 -6.24 -21.28 10.88
N ASP A 2 -6.51 -21.64 9.67
CA ASP A 2 -5.91 -20.97 8.58
C ASP A 2 -6.24 -19.54 8.55
N GLN A 3 -7.43 -19.22 8.97
CA GLN A 3 -7.79 -17.86 8.99
C GLN A 3 -6.94 -17.08 9.93
N THR A 4 -6.50 -17.73 10.97
CA THR A 4 -5.65 -17.07 11.93
C THR A 4 -4.37 -16.67 11.27
N ALA A 5 -3.79 -17.54 10.49
CA ALA A 5 -2.57 -17.23 9.81
C ALA A 5 -2.78 -16.05 8.87
N GLY A 6 -3.87 -16.06 8.13
CA GLY A 6 -4.16 -14.97 7.24
C GLY A 6 -4.33 -13.67 7.98
N SER A 7 -4.98 -13.74 9.14
CA SER A 7 -5.25 -12.52 9.87
C SER A 7 -4.00 -11.94 10.52
N GLU A 8 -2.91 -12.71 10.57
CA GLU A 8 -1.68 -12.21 11.13
C GLU A 8 -0.85 -11.44 10.13
N GLN A 9 -1.22 -11.47 8.87
CA GLN A 9 -0.42 -10.77 7.88
C GLN A 9 -0.67 -9.28 7.91
N HIS A 10 0.40 -8.55 7.63
CA HIS A 10 0.35 -7.11 7.49
C HIS A 10 0.86 -6.76 6.11
N TYR A 11 0.35 -5.68 5.56
CA TYR A 11 0.72 -5.28 4.20
C TYR A 11 1.26 -3.86 4.21
N VAL A 12 2.24 -3.64 3.36
CA VAL A 12 2.65 -2.29 3.01
C VAL A 12 2.13 -2.05 1.60
N TYR A 13 1.53 -0.89 1.38
CA TYR A 13 0.95 -0.59 0.08
C TYR A 13 1.41 0.76 -0.40
N VAL A 14 1.40 0.91 -1.72
CA VAL A 14 1.63 2.19 -2.37
C VAL A 14 0.38 2.50 -3.18
N SER A 15 -0.15 3.68 -3.00
CA SER A 15 -1.32 4.13 -3.73
C SER A 15 -1.03 5.48 -4.36
N CYS A 16 -1.86 5.85 -5.32
CA CYS A 16 -1.71 7.10 -6.02
C CYS A 16 -2.92 7.98 -5.75
N CYS A 17 -2.66 9.19 -5.30
CA CYS A 17 -3.71 10.16 -5.06
C CYS A 17 -4.10 10.83 -6.38
N ALA A 18 -5.24 11.52 -6.37
CA ALA A 18 -5.73 12.19 -7.58
C ALA A 18 -4.73 13.19 -8.14
N ASN A 19 -3.93 13.78 -7.27
CA ASN A 19 -2.94 14.77 -7.72
C ASN A 19 -1.61 14.14 -8.16
N GLY A 20 -1.55 12.81 -8.22
CA GLY A 20 -0.34 12.13 -8.68
C GLY A 20 0.65 11.78 -7.58
N THR A 21 0.41 12.22 -6.36
CA THR A 21 1.30 11.91 -5.26
C THR A 21 1.18 10.45 -4.87
N LEU A 22 2.30 9.82 -4.57
CA LEU A 22 2.30 8.45 -4.09
C LEU A 22 2.20 8.44 -2.59
N TYR A 23 1.30 7.62 -2.08
CA TYR A 23 1.05 7.51 -0.64
C TYR A 23 1.42 6.10 -0.19
N VAL A 24 2.24 6.00 0.85
CA VAL A 24 2.68 4.71 1.38
C VAL A 24 2.05 4.51 2.74
N GLY A 25 1.52 3.32 2.97
CA GLY A 25 0.93 3.01 4.26
C GLY A 25 1.04 1.53 4.56
N SER A 26 0.57 1.15 5.74
CA SER A 26 0.50 -0.25 6.09
C SER A 26 -0.86 -0.54 6.72
N THR A 27 -1.31 -1.78 6.54
CA THR A 27 -2.61 -2.17 7.04
C THR A 27 -2.72 -3.69 7.04
N ARG A 28 -3.65 -4.21 7.78
CA ARG A 28 -3.94 -5.63 7.76
C ARG A 28 -4.96 -5.98 6.68
N ASN A 29 -5.65 -4.99 6.15
CA ASN A 29 -6.68 -5.23 5.14
C ASN A 29 -6.62 -4.11 4.12
N VAL A 30 -5.99 -4.41 2.98
CA VAL A 30 -5.75 -3.39 1.97
C VAL A 30 -7.05 -2.88 1.36
N GLU A 31 -7.98 -3.78 1.04
CA GLU A 31 -9.23 -3.36 0.42
C GLU A 31 -10.02 -2.43 1.32
N ARG A 32 -10.07 -2.79 2.60
CA ARG A 32 -10.81 -1.99 3.55
C ARG A 32 -10.16 -0.62 3.71
N ARG A 33 -8.83 -0.58 3.73
CA ARG A 33 -8.12 0.69 3.88
C ARG A 33 -8.36 1.58 2.66
N MET A 34 -8.35 1.00 1.46
CA MET A 34 -8.61 1.78 0.26
C MET A 34 -10.03 2.33 0.29
N ALA A 35 -10.99 1.51 0.71
CA ALA A 35 -12.37 1.97 0.81
C ALA A 35 -12.49 3.11 1.81
N ALA A 36 -11.78 3.01 2.94
CA ALA A 36 -11.82 4.06 3.95
C ALA A 36 -11.22 5.35 3.41
N HIS A 37 -10.08 5.24 2.72
CA HIS A 37 -9.47 6.43 2.11
C HIS A 37 -10.44 7.12 1.17
N ASN A 38 -11.11 6.36 0.32
CA ASN A 38 -11.99 6.95 -0.68
C ASN A 38 -13.31 7.42 -0.09
N ALA A 39 -13.64 6.95 1.10
CA ALA A 39 -14.79 7.46 1.83
C ALA A 39 -14.46 8.72 2.63
N GLY A 40 -13.20 9.15 2.58
CA GLY A 40 -12.80 10.35 3.28
C GLY A 40 -12.39 10.12 4.72
N GLN A 41 -12.11 8.87 5.08
CA GLN A 41 -11.79 8.52 6.46
C GLN A 41 -10.35 8.15 6.67
N GLY A 42 -9.52 8.24 5.63
CA GLY A 42 -8.15 7.76 5.73
C GLY A 42 -7.21 8.74 6.37
N GLY A 43 -7.45 10.01 6.20
CA GLY A 43 -6.56 11.02 6.75
C GLY A 43 -6.81 12.30 6.00
N ARG A 44 -6.23 13.37 6.54
CA ARG A 44 -6.50 14.68 5.97
C ARG A 44 -5.98 14.80 4.53
N TYR A 45 -4.76 14.35 4.32
CA TYR A 45 -4.17 14.49 2.99
C TYR A 45 -4.90 13.64 1.94
N THR A 46 -5.15 12.37 2.26
CA THR A 46 -5.82 11.50 1.29
C THR A 46 -7.25 11.93 1.08
N ARG A 47 -7.90 12.47 2.11
CA ARG A 47 -9.27 12.95 1.94
C ARG A 47 -9.33 14.10 0.96
N ALA A 48 -8.34 14.98 1.01
CA ALA A 48 -8.32 16.13 0.12
C ALA A 48 -7.95 15.77 -1.31
N ASN A 49 -7.35 14.60 -1.51
CA ASN A 49 -6.81 14.24 -2.82
C ASN A 49 -7.39 12.95 -3.36
N ARG A 50 -8.66 12.71 -3.08
CA ARG A 50 -9.38 11.57 -3.61
C ARG A 50 -9.66 11.76 -5.09
N PRO A 51 -9.84 10.71 -5.86
CA PRO A 51 -9.81 9.31 -5.44
C PRO A 51 -8.39 8.79 -5.27
N ILE A 52 -8.28 7.74 -4.45
CA ILE A 52 -7.00 7.07 -4.18
C ILE A 52 -7.03 5.73 -4.88
N SER A 53 -6.00 5.43 -5.65
CA SER A 53 -5.92 4.18 -6.39
C SER A 53 -4.78 3.34 -5.84
N LEU A 54 -5.05 2.06 -5.60
CA LEU A 54 -4.01 1.15 -5.15
C LEU A 54 -3.12 0.78 -6.32
N LEU A 55 -1.80 0.89 -6.13
CA LEU A 55 -0.84 0.52 -7.15
C LEU A 55 -0.18 -0.82 -6.84
N ALA A 56 0.19 -1.05 -5.60
CA ALA A 56 0.86 -2.29 -5.22
C ALA A 56 0.75 -2.50 -3.73
N ALA A 57 0.85 -3.77 -3.31
CA ALA A 57 0.87 -4.12 -1.90
C ALA A 57 1.74 -5.35 -1.72
N TRP A 58 2.46 -5.39 -0.62
CA TRP A 58 3.35 -6.51 -0.30
C TRP A 58 3.03 -7.04 1.09
N PRO A 59 2.96 -8.37 1.25
CA PRO A 59 2.65 -8.94 2.55
C PRO A 59 3.90 -9.09 3.42
N PHE A 60 3.69 -8.97 4.71
CA PHE A 60 4.75 -9.18 5.70
C PHE A 60 4.18 -10.03 6.82
N ASN A 61 5.04 -10.78 7.51
CA ASN A 61 4.59 -11.70 8.52
C ASN A 61 4.28 -11.06 9.85
N SER A 62 4.71 -9.83 10.05
CA SER A 62 4.46 -9.16 11.31
C SER A 62 4.30 -7.67 11.10
N GLN A 63 3.66 -7.03 12.07
CA GLN A 63 3.48 -5.60 12.02
C GLN A 63 4.83 -4.89 12.08
N ALA A 64 5.76 -5.42 12.86
CA ALA A 64 7.07 -4.79 12.98
C ALA A 64 7.79 -4.75 11.64
N GLU A 65 7.72 -5.87 10.91
CA GLU A 65 8.35 -5.92 9.60
C GLU A 65 7.69 -4.95 8.62
N ALA A 66 6.37 -4.92 8.65
CA ALA A 66 5.64 -4.01 7.76
C ALA A 66 5.99 -2.57 8.07
N LEU A 67 6.06 -2.21 9.33
CA LEU A 67 6.37 -0.83 9.70
C LEU A 67 7.78 -0.44 9.28
N ARG A 68 8.72 -1.37 9.38
CA ARG A 68 10.08 -1.08 8.93
C ARG A 68 10.12 -0.85 7.43
N ALA A 69 9.40 -1.69 6.68
CA ALA A 69 9.34 -1.54 5.23
C ALA A 69 8.66 -0.24 4.84
N GLU A 70 7.60 0.10 5.56
CA GLU A 70 6.89 1.35 5.30
C GLU A 70 7.82 2.55 5.47
N ARG A 71 8.61 2.55 6.53
CA ARG A 71 9.53 3.64 6.78
C ARG A 71 10.55 3.80 5.65
N VAL A 72 11.09 2.68 5.21
CA VAL A 72 12.06 2.71 4.12
C VAL A 72 11.42 3.25 2.85
N LEU A 73 10.24 2.73 2.52
CA LEU A 73 9.54 3.16 1.31
C LEU A 73 9.20 4.64 1.35
N LYS A 74 8.79 5.14 2.49
CA LYS A 74 8.43 6.55 2.59
C LYS A 74 9.59 7.47 2.30
N ARG A 75 10.82 7.01 2.54
CA ARG A 75 12.00 7.83 2.31
C ARG A 75 12.50 7.80 0.89
N LEU A 76 12.00 6.88 0.09
CA LEU A 76 12.44 6.81 -1.29
C LEU A 76 11.89 7.96 -2.10
N PRO A 77 12.66 8.45 -3.08
CA PRO A 77 12.12 9.44 -4.01
C PRO A 77 10.98 8.87 -4.81
N HIS A 78 10.16 9.76 -5.36
CA HIS A 78 8.99 9.38 -6.13
C HIS A 78 9.32 8.34 -7.21
N GLU A 79 10.36 8.59 -7.97
CA GLU A 79 10.70 7.69 -9.09
C GLU A 79 11.13 6.32 -8.61
N ARG A 80 11.74 6.23 -7.41
CA ARG A 80 12.12 4.95 -6.88
C ARG A 80 10.89 4.16 -6.42
N LYS A 81 9.93 4.86 -5.84
CA LYS A 81 8.67 4.22 -5.47
C LYS A 81 7.97 3.68 -6.71
N LEU A 82 7.94 4.46 -7.78
CA LEU A 82 7.33 4.02 -9.01
C LEU A 82 8.03 2.80 -9.59
N ALA A 83 9.35 2.77 -9.52
CA ALA A 83 10.10 1.65 -10.04
C ALA A 83 9.73 0.36 -9.32
N LEU A 84 9.55 0.43 -8.00
CA LEU A 84 9.14 -0.73 -7.24
C LEU A 84 7.75 -1.19 -7.60
N VAL A 85 6.84 -0.25 -7.80
CA VAL A 85 5.48 -0.58 -8.20
C VAL A 85 5.48 -1.26 -9.56
N GLU A 86 6.24 -0.74 -10.51
CA GLU A 86 6.31 -1.31 -11.84
C GLU A 86 6.91 -2.69 -11.82
N SER A 87 7.91 -2.89 -10.98
CA SER A 87 8.52 -4.19 -10.82
C SER A 87 7.52 -5.22 -10.34
N ALA A 88 6.71 -4.85 -9.36
CA ALA A 88 5.68 -5.73 -8.83
C ALA A 88 4.64 -6.06 -9.89
N THR A 89 4.28 -5.06 -10.68
CA THR A 89 3.31 -5.27 -11.74
C THR A 89 3.83 -6.23 -12.80
N LEU A 90 5.09 -6.07 -13.16
CA LEU A 90 5.70 -6.95 -14.13
C LEU A 90 5.75 -8.39 -13.64
N LEU A 91 6.08 -8.57 -12.38
CA LEU A 91 6.11 -9.91 -11.82
C LEU A 91 4.74 -10.57 -11.89
N ARG A 92 3.70 -9.82 -11.56
CA ARG A 92 2.35 -10.33 -11.65
C ARG A 92 1.99 -10.67 -13.09
N GLY A 93 2.38 -9.81 -14.01
CA GLY A 93 2.10 -10.03 -15.40
C GLY A 93 2.73 -11.31 -15.91
N SER A 94 3.92 -11.61 -15.46
CA SER A 94 4.60 -12.79 -15.96
C SER A 94 3.99 -14.08 -15.40
N ASP A 95 3.18 -13.99 -14.38
CA ASP A 95 2.50 -15.17 -13.87
C ASP A 95 1.31 -15.55 -14.74
N VAL A 96 0.90 -14.68 -15.57
CA VAL A 96 -0.20 -14.95 -16.47
C VAL A 96 0.27 -15.65 -17.71
#